data_0e7d1dcbffeca8c497719a2eceaf0c45
#
_entry.id   0e7d1dcbffeca8c497719a2eceaf0c45
#
_cell.length_a   1.000
_cell.length_b   1.000
_cell.length_c   1.000
_cell.angle_alpha   90.00
_cell.angle_beta   90.00
_cell.angle_gamma   90.00
#
_symmetry.space_group_name_H-M   'P 1'
#
loop_
_entity.id
_entity.type
_entity.pdbx_description
1 polymer ?
#
loop_
_entity_poly.entity_id
_entity_poly.type
_entity_poly.pdbx_seq_one_letter_code
_entity_poly.pdbx_strand_id
1 'polypeptide(L)'
;MPKPAKWIVLGLLIAWAVLPEWPRIPVEGASARDWNPRTFWFEPWGRSGVHKGIDIFARSGTPVRSASYGLVLYRGEIALGGKVVLVLAPKWRLHYYAHLDSLDTYPGQPVLTGSRLGTVGTTGNARGKPAHLHYAIITLLPYPWLADASTQGWKKMFYLDPNTVLPS
;
A
#
# COMPACT_ATOMS: atom_id res chain seq x y z
N MET A 1 11.22 15.94 28.69
CA MET A 1 12.16 14.88 28.20
C MET A 1 13.57 15.41 28.35
N PRO A 2 14.51 14.62 28.84
CA PRO A 2 15.93 15.03 28.90
C PRO A 2 16.46 15.32 27.49
N LYS A 3 17.35 16.33 27.39
CA LYS A 3 17.88 16.82 26.09
C LYS A 3 18.44 15.73 25.14
N PRO A 4 19.15 14.68 25.63
CA PRO A 4 19.67 13.62 24.74
C PRO A 4 18.58 12.77 24.07
N ALA A 5 17.46 12.51 24.75
CA ALA A 5 16.37 11.69 24.20
C ALA A 5 15.72 12.32 22.96
N LYS A 6 15.63 13.65 22.88
CA LYS A 6 15.05 14.35 21.72
C LYS A 6 15.90 14.14 20.47
N TRP A 7 17.22 14.20 20.62
CA TRP A 7 18.15 14.00 19.51
C TRP A 7 18.20 12.55 19.03
N ILE A 8 18.06 11.58 19.94
CA ILE A 8 17.94 10.16 19.57
C ILE A 8 16.68 9.93 18.76
N VAL A 9 15.52 10.45 19.22
CA VAL A 9 14.26 10.32 18.48
C VAL A 9 14.36 10.97 17.10
N LEU A 10 14.90 12.20 17.02
CA LEU A 10 15.10 12.87 15.73
C LEU A 10 16.00 12.05 14.80
N GLY A 11 17.11 11.50 15.32
CA GLY A 11 18.02 10.64 14.56
C GLY A 11 17.32 9.40 14.02
N LEU A 12 16.47 8.75 14.82
CA LEU A 12 15.69 7.59 14.38
C LEU A 12 14.66 7.94 13.30
N LEU A 13 14.00 9.09 13.41
CA LEU A 13 13.04 9.58 12.40
C LEU A 13 13.75 9.87 11.07
N ILE A 14 14.93 10.50 11.11
CA ILE A 14 15.73 10.77 9.91
C ILE A 14 16.27 9.45 9.32
N ALA A 15 16.76 8.53 10.16
CA ALA A 15 17.21 7.22 9.71
C ALA A 15 16.10 6.47 8.97
N TRP A 16 14.87 6.48 9.51
CA TRP A 16 13.71 5.87 8.86
C TRP A 16 13.42 6.46 7.47
N ALA A 17 13.65 7.77 7.29
CA ALA A 17 13.44 8.46 6.01
C ALA A 17 14.43 8.03 4.92
N VAL A 18 15.62 7.53 5.28
CA VAL A 18 16.70 7.17 4.33
C VAL A 18 16.94 5.68 4.20
N LEU A 19 16.34 4.85 5.05
CA LEU A 19 16.48 3.40 4.97
C LEU A 19 16.08 2.89 3.59
N PRO A 20 16.85 1.96 3.00
CA PRO A 20 16.54 1.39 1.70
C PRO A 20 15.26 0.56 1.77
N GLU A 21 14.53 0.52 0.67
CA GLU A 21 13.31 -0.25 0.53
C GLU A 21 13.29 -0.95 -0.83
N TRP A 22 13.05 -2.26 -0.83
CA TRP A 22 12.92 -3.10 -2.03
C TRP A 22 11.58 -3.86 -1.97
N PRO A 23 10.48 -3.22 -2.40
CA PRO A 23 9.16 -3.84 -2.35
C PRO A 23 9.08 -5.10 -3.22
N ARG A 24 8.31 -6.08 -2.75
CA ARG A 24 7.96 -7.28 -3.49
C ARG A 24 6.47 -7.29 -3.84
N ILE A 25 6.11 -8.06 -4.87
CA ILE A 25 4.70 -8.26 -5.23
C ILE A 25 3.96 -8.84 -4.01
N PRO A 26 2.89 -8.15 -3.54
CA PRO A 26 2.27 -8.51 -2.27
C PRO A 26 1.27 -9.67 -2.33
N VAL A 27 1.06 -10.28 -3.49
CA VAL A 27 0.19 -11.45 -3.65
C VAL A 27 1.05 -12.66 -3.96
N GLU A 28 0.89 -13.73 -3.19
CA GLU A 28 1.67 -14.95 -3.35
C GLU A 28 1.47 -15.58 -4.74
N GLY A 29 2.58 -15.86 -5.41
CA GLY A 29 2.58 -16.45 -6.75
C GLY A 29 2.21 -15.51 -7.89
N ALA A 30 1.86 -14.25 -7.59
CA ALA A 30 1.56 -13.28 -8.63
C ALA A 30 2.84 -12.71 -9.28
N SER A 31 2.69 -12.26 -10.50
CA SER A 31 3.68 -11.62 -11.35
C SER A 31 3.14 -10.32 -11.96
N ALA A 32 3.94 -9.57 -12.67
CA ALA A 32 3.50 -8.35 -13.35
C ALA A 32 2.40 -8.58 -14.42
N ARG A 33 2.10 -9.82 -14.76
CA ARG A 33 1.01 -10.18 -15.70
C ARG A 33 -0.37 -10.19 -15.02
N ASP A 34 -0.40 -10.18 -13.69
CA ASP A 34 -1.63 -10.31 -12.91
C ASP A 34 -2.28 -8.97 -12.59
N TRP A 35 -1.74 -7.86 -13.12
CA TRP A 35 -2.39 -6.54 -13.12
C TRP A 35 -2.13 -5.79 -14.42
N ASN A 36 -2.96 -4.79 -14.70
CA ASN A 36 -2.75 -3.88 -15.82
C ASN A 36 -2.01 -2.62 -15.35
N PRO A 37 -0.74 -2.37 -15.76
CA PRO A 37 0.03 -1.22 -15.31
C PRO A 37 -0.59 0.13 -15.71
N ARG A 38 -1.45 0.17 -16.74
CA ARG A 38 -2.12 1.39 -17.21
C ARG A 38 -3.27 1.83 -16.30
N THR A 39 -3.60 1.05 -15.25
CA THR A 39 -4.70 1.39 -14.35
C THR A 39 -4.30 2.37 -13.26
N PHE A 40 -3.01 2.56 -13.00
CA PHE A 40 -2.59 3.61 -12.07
C PHE A 40 -2.98 5.00 -12.58
N TRP A 41 -3.68 5.74 -11.74
CA TRP A 41 -4.28 7.06 -12.03
C TRP A 41 -5.31 7.07 -13.19
N PHE A 42 -5.82 5.91 -13.56
CA PHE A 42 -6.86 5.80 -14.60
C PHE A 42 -8.20 6.40 -14.12
N GLU A 43 -8.91 7.04 -15.04
CA GLU A 43 -10.23 7.61 -14.85
C GLU A 43 -11.18 7.32 -16.02
N PRO A 44 -12.52 7.27 -15.77
CA PRO A 44 -13.18 7.39 -14.48
C PRO A 44 -13.06 6.11 -13.63
N TRP A 45 -12.89 6.23 -12.29
CA TRP A 45 -12.76 5.10 -11.39
C TRP A 45 -13.77 5.15 -10.25
N GLY A 46 -15.01 4.84 -10.56
CA GLY A 46 -16.10 4.78 -9.61
C GLY A 46 -16.16 5.96 -8.63
N ARG A 47 -16.43 5.70 -7.34
CA ARG A 47 -16.56 6.75 -6.31
C ARG A 47 -15.24 7.45 -5.95
N SER A 48 -14.10 6.86 -6.26
CA SER A 48 -12.78 7.47 -5.98
C SER A 48 -12.35 8.50 -7.04
N GLY A 49 -13.02 8.52 -8.20
CA GLY A 49 -12.73 9.38 -9.34
C GLY A 49 -11.53 8.89 -10.16
N VAL A 50 -10.39 8.66 -9.53
CA VAL A 50 -9.19 8.09 -10.14
C VAL A 50 -8.69 6.87 -9.36
N HIS A 51 -8.04 5.94 -10.03
CA HIS A 51 -7.45 4.73 -9.44
C HIS A 51 -6.08 5.01 -8.84
N LYS A 52 -5.99 5.09 -7.53
CA LYS A 52 -4.78 5.50 -6.80
C LYS A 52 -3.87 4.33 -6.40
N GLY A 53 -3.80 3.31 -7.23
CA GLY A 53 -3.03 2.08 -6.99
C GLY A 53 -3.10 1.15 -8.19
N ILE A 54 -2.86 -0.12 -7.95
CA ILE A 54 -3.04 -1.22 -8.92
C ILE A 54 -3.92 -2.30 -8.31
N ASP A 55 -4.64 -3.03 -9.15
CA ASP A 55 -5.45 -4.18 -8.77
C ASP A 55 -4.75 -5.46 -9.24
N ILE A 56 -4.20 -6.22 -8.29
CA ILE A 56 -3.50 -7.49 -8.53
C ILE A 56 -4.54 -8.61 -8.42
N PHE A 57 -4.88 -9.23 -9.55
CA PHE A 57 -5.89 -10.29 -9.62
C PHE A 57 -5.33 -11.62 -9.15
N ALA A 58 -6.08 -12.30 -8.29
CA ALA A 58 -5.76 -13.64 -7.80
C ALA A 58 -7.04 -14.30 -7.27
N ARG A 59 -6.98 -15.61 -7.04
CA ARG A 59 -8.11 -16.35 -6.43
C ARG A 59 -8.37 -15.81 -5.01
N SER A 60 -9.63 -15.74 -4.62
CA SER A 60 -10.01 -15.48 -3.22
C SER A 60 -9.32 -16.50 -2.31
N GLY A 61 -8.82 -16.05 -1.17
CA GLY A 61 -8.03 -16.88 -0.25
C GLY A 61 -6.53 -16.95 -0.55
N THR A 62 -6.05 -16.45 -1.70
CA THR A 62 -4.60 -16.37 -1.99
C THR A 62 -3.91 -15.51 -0.92
N PRO A 63 -2.78 -15.94 -0.32
CA PRO A 63 -2.09 -15.17 0.69
C PRO A 63 -1.65 -13.80 0.21
N VAL A 64 -1.92 -12.77 1.03
CA VAL A 64 -1.40 -11.42 0.89
C VAL A 64 -0.26 -11.23 1.88
N ARG A 65 0.88 -10.77 1.37
CA ARG A 65 2.12 -10.61 2.12
C ARG A 65 2.55 -9.15 2.13
N SER A 66 3.28 -8.74 3.16
CA SER A 66 3.85 -7.40 3.23
C SER A 66 4.85 -7.18 2.08
N ALA A 67 4.61 -6.16 1.28
CA ALA A 67 5.51 -5.78 0.18
C ALA A 67 6.87 -5.30 0.69
N SER A 68 6.90 -4.68 1.87
CA SER A 68 8.08 -4.14 2.52
C SER A 68 8.10 -4.48 4.01
N TYR A 69 9.26 -4.38 4.64
CA TYR A 69 9.34 -4.42 6.10
C TYR A 69 8.82 -3.11 6.70
N GLY A 70 8.30 -3.19 7.92
CA GLY A 70 7.71 -2.02 8.56
C GLY A 70 6.89 -2.33 9.81
N LEU A 71 5.97 -1.44 10.11
CA LEU A 71 5.06 -1.54 11.25
C LEU A 71 3.61 -1.48 10.77
N VAL A 72 2.79 -2.43 11.18
CA VAL A 72 1.35 -2.37 10.91
C VAL A 72 0.75 -1.21 11.71
N LEU A 73 0.25 -0.19 11.01
CA LEU A 73 -0.41 0.94 11.65
C LEU A 73 -1.91 0.72 11.84
N TYR A 74 -2.54 0.04 10.90
CA TYR A 74 -3.97 -0.17 10.91
C TYR A 74 -4.35 -1.51 10.29
N ARG A 75 -5.34 -2.14 10.85
CA ARG A 75 -6.13 -3.21 10.23
C ARG A 75 -7.59 -2.99 10.59
N GLY A 76 -8.47 -3.24 9.70
CA GLY A 76 -9.90 -3.07 9.97
C GLY A 76 -10.73 -3.08 8.70
N GLU A 77 -11.96 -2.58 8.81
CA GLU A 77 -12.88 -2.48 7.68
C GLU A 77 -13.25 -1.01 7.44
N ILE A 78 -13.22 -0.59 6.18
CA ILE A 78 -13.62 0.74 5.73
C ILE A 78 -14.54 0.64 4.52
N ALA A 79 -15.38 1.66 4.30
CA ALA A 79 -16.49 1.60 3.34
C ALA A 79 -16.07 1.21 1.91
N LEU A 80 -15.02 1.83 1.36
CA LEU A 80 -14.57 1.53 -0.01
C LEU A 80 -13.57 0.37 -0.06
N GLY A 81 -12.59 0.37 0.82
CA GLY A 81 -11.53 -0.64 0.82
C GLY A 81 -11.97 -2.01 1.34
N GLY A 82 -13.12 -2.09 2.05
CA GLY A 82 -13.47 -3.31 2.76
C GLY A 82 -12.48 -3.63 3.87
N LYS A 83 -12.09 -4.87 4.02
CA LYS A 83 -11.03 -5.26 4.96
C LYS A 83 -9.69 -4.80 4.42
N VAL A 84 -8.96 -4.04 5.24
CA VAL A 84 -7.70 -3.38 4.85
C VAL A 84 -6.61 -3.55 5.89
N VAL A 85 -5.37 -3.50 5.42
CA VAL A 85 -4.16 -3.37 6.24
C VAL A 85 -3.36 -2.17 5.75
N LEU A 86 -2.75 -1.43 6.67
CA LEU A 86 -1.85 -0.32 6.39
C LEU A 86 -0.52 -0.56 7.11
N VAL A 87 0.58 -0.62 6.37
CA VAL A 87 1.93 -0.84 6.88
C VAL A 87 2.77 0.42 6.66
N LEU A 88 3.34 0.98 7.73
CA LEU A 88 4.34 2.04 7.65
C LEU A 88 5.70 1.40 7.34
N ALA A 89 6.20 1.68 6.18
CA ALA A 89 7.49 1.23 5.67
C ALA A 89 8.54 2.37 5.71
N PRO A 90 9.82 2.11 5.39
CA PRO A 90 10.84 3.13 5.23
C PRO A 90 10.43 4.28 4.30
N LYS A 91 11.17 5.39 4.37
CA LYS A 91 10.90 6.61 3.58
C LYS A 91 9.53 7.23 3.86
N TRP A 92 8.95 6.90 5.03
CA TRP A 92 7.62 7.37 5.43
C TRP A 92 6.53 6.97 4.44
N ARG A 93 6.64 5.78 3.86
CA ARG A 93 5.67 5.21 2.93
C ARG A 93 4.66 4.37 3.67
N LEU A 94 3.41 4.48 3.26
CA LEU A 94 2.31 3.66 3.73
C LEU A 94 1.92 2.70 2.61
N HIS A 95 2.13 1.41 2.83
CA HIS A 95 1.65 0.36 1.93
C HIS A 95 0.24 -0.01 2.34
N TYR A 96 -0.69 0.22 1.44
CA TYR A 96 -2.12 0.01 1.63
C TYR A 96 -2.57 -1.23 0.88
N TYR A 97 -3.19 -2.14 1.61
CA TYR A 97 -3.71 -3.42 1.11
C TYR A 97 -5.21 -3.46 1.35
N ALA A 98 -6.04 -3.59 0.31
CA ALA A 98 -7.49 -3.53 0.41
C ALA A 98 -8.20 -4.71 -0.26
N HIS A 99 -9.51 -4.83 -0.01
CA HIS A 99 -10.40 -5.88 -0.46
C HIS A 99 -10.09 -7.27 0.09
N LEU A 100 -9.38 -7.32 1.23
CA LEU A 100 -8.96 -8.59 1.85
C LEU A 100 -10.17 -9.43 2.30
N ASP A 101 -10.00 -10.75 2.32
CA ASP A 101 -10.97 -11.68 2.90
C ASP A 101 -10.64 -11.96 4.38
N SER A 102 -9.37 -12.21 4.71
CA SER A 102 -8.91 -12.32 6.11
C SER A 102 -7.96 -11.20 6.49
N LEU A 103 -7.80 -10.96 7.80
CA LEU A 103 -6.84 -10.04 8.40
C LEU A 103 -6.01 -10.83 9.42
N ASP A 104 -4.79 -11.22 9.05
CA ASP A 104 -3.94 -12.15 9.82
C ASP A 104 -2.82 -11.41 10.59
N THR A 105 -3.02 -10.12 10.85
CA THR A 105 -2.07 -9.22 11.53
C THR A 105 -2.78 -8.30 12.51
N TYR A 106 -2.05 -7.51 13.31
CA TYR A 106 -2.62 -6.56 14.29
C TYR A 106 -1.83 -5.24 14.30
N PRO A 107 -2.47 -4.12 14.69
CA PRO A 107 -1.78 -2.84 14.82
C PRO A 107 -0.63 -2.90 15.83
N GLY A 108 0.51 -2.29 15.50
CA GLY A 108 1.73 -2.34 16.31
C GLY A 108 2.63 -3.56 16.02
N GLN A 109 2.19 -4.48 15.16
CA GLN A 109 3.01 -5.62 14.77
C GLN A 109 4.13 -5.20 13.82
N PRO A 110 5.42 -5.48 14.15
CA PRO A 110 6.49 -5.38 13.18
C PRO A 110 6.37 -6.49 12.14
N VAL A 111 6.59 -6.16 10.88
CA VAL A 111 6.56 -7.11 9.76
C VAL A 111 7.81 -7.01 8.93
N LEU A 112 8.27 -8.14 8.42
CA LEU A 112 9.31 -8.22 7.40
C LEU A 112 8.67 -8.27 6.01
N THR A 113 9.46 -7.97 4.98
CA THR A 113 9.05 -8.24 3.59
C THR A 113 8.67 -9.71 3.45
N GLY A 114 7.45 -9.99 2.95
CA GLY A 114 6.92 -11.35 2.84
C GLY A 114 6.13 -11.85 4.05
N SER A 115 6.06 -11.11 5.17
CA SER A 115 5.19 -11.46 6.30
C SER A 115 3.74 -11.51 5.87
N ARG A 116 2.99 -12.52 6.33
CA ARG A 116 1.57 -12.68 6.00
C ARG A 116 0.75 -11.57 6.65
N LEU A 117 -0.15 -10.95 5.85
CA LEU A 117 -1.06 -9.89 6.32
C LEU A 117 -2.53 -10.32 6.28
N GLY A 118 -2.89 -11.23 5.40
CA GLY A 118 -4.25 -11.70 5.18
C GLY A 118 -4.37 -12.50 3.89
N THR A 119 -5.55 -12.48 3.29
CA THR A 119 -5.82 -13.16 2.01
C THR A 119 -6.58 -12.25 1.05
N VAL A 120 -6.44 -12.49 -0.26
CA VAL A 120 -7.19 -11.82 -1.32
C VAL A 120 -8.68 -12.11 -1.17
N GLY A 121 -9.50 -11.09 -1.35
CA GLY A 121 -10.95 -11.21 -1.28
C GLY A 121 -11.67 -10.29 -2.25
N THR A 122 -12.91 -9.94 -1.88
CA THR A 122 -13.82 -9.08 -2.65
C THR A 122 -14.59 -8.13 -1.73
N THR A 123 -14.01 -7.74 -0.58
CA THR A 123 -14.71 -6.88 0.39
C THR A 123 -14.77 -5.41 -0.05
N GLY A 124 -15.61 -4.62 0.61
CA GLY A 124 -15.82 -3.22 0.25
C GLY A 124 -16.50 -3.05 -1.12
N ASN A 125 -16.00 -2.15 -1.95
CA ASN A 125 -16.53 -1.88 -3.29
C ASN A 125 -16.07 -2.89 -4.36
N ALA A 126 -15.29 -3.90 -3.97
CA ALA A 126 -14.94 -5.04 -4.82
C ALA A 126 -16.00 -6.16 -4.81
N ARG A 127 -17.05 -6.05 -3.99
CA ARG A 127 -18.16 -7.03 -3.98
C ARG A 127 -18.76 -7.21 -5.38
N GLY A 128 -18.90 -8.47 -5.80
CA GLY A 128 -19.43 -8.82 -7.12
C GLY A 128 -18.46 -8.63 -8.29
N LYS A 129 -17.20 -8.27 -8.02
CA LYS A 129 -16.13 -8.18 -9.01
C LYS A 129 -15.17 -9.38 -8.88
N PRO A 130 -14.32 -9.66 -9.89
CA PRO A 130 -13.23 -10.61 -9.74
C PRO A 130 -12.38 -10.32 -8.52
N ALA A 131 -11.98 -11.36 -7.78
CA ALA A 131 -11.16 -11.22 -6.59
C ALA A 131 -9.80 -10.62 -6.94
N HIS A 132 -9.36 -9.63 -6.17
CA HIS A 132 -8.09 -8.93 -6.35
C HIS A 132 -7.64 -8.26 -5.06
N LEU A 133 -6.36 -8.00 -4.97
CA LEU A 133 -5.79 -7.07 -4.02
C LEU A 133 -5.72 -5.69 -4.66
N HIS A 134 -6.40 -4.68 -4.11
CA HIS A 134 -6.05 -3.29 -4.42
C HIS A 134 -4.85 -2.89 -3.57
N TYR A 135 -3.76 -2.53 -4.25
CA TYR A 135 -2.50 -2.15 -3.60
C TYR A 135 -2.10 -0.74 -4.00
N ALA A 136 -1.82 0.10 -2.99
CA ALA A 136 -1.36 1.46 -3.19
C ALA A 136 -0.17 1.79 -2.28
N ILE A 137 0.69 2.70 -2.74
CA ILE A 137 1.80 3.25 -1.96
C ILE A 137 1.55 4.74 -1.76
N ILE A 138 1.31 5.12 -0.50
CA ILE A 138 1.08 6.52 -0.11
C ILE A 138 2.34 7.01 0.58
N THR A 139 2.77 8.22 0.33
CA THR A 139 3.91 8.83 1.02
C THR A 139 3.43 9.93 1.97
N LEU A 140 3.98 9.97 3.18
CA LEU A 140 3.74 11.06 4.14
C LEU A 140 4.60 12.28 3.82
N LEU A 141 5.71 12.11 3.09
CA LEU A 141 6.54 13.19 2.57
C LEU A 141 6.15 13.44 1.12
N PRO A 142 5.58 14.61 0.77
CA PRO A 142 5.12 14.87 -0.59
C PRO A 142 6.28 14.95 -1.60
N TYR A 143 6.02 14.50 -2.82
CA TYR A 143 6.88 14.67 -3.99
C TYR A 143 6.24 15.69 -4.96
N PRO A 144 6.44 17.02 -4.75
CA PRO A 144 5.70 18.07 -5.47
C PRO A 144 5.84 17.98 -6.99
N TRP A 145 6.96 17.45 -7.50
CA TRP A 145 7.21 17.28 -8.93
C TRP A 145 6.35 16.20 -9.59
N LEU A 146 5.62 15.38 -8.83
CA LEU A 146 4.66 14.41 -9.36
C LEU A 146 3.28 15.02 -9.59
N ALA A 147 3.01 16.21 -9.07
CA ALA A 147 1.74 16.88 -9.29
C ALA A 147 1.61 17.33 -10.74
N ASP A 148 0.41 17.17 -11.34
CA ASP A 148 0.10 17.61 -12.69
C ASP A 148 -1.34 18.16 -12.80
N ALA A 149 -1.76 18.52 -14.04
CA ALA A 149 -3.07 19.08 -14.32
C ALA A 149 -4.18 18.02 -14.53
N SER A 150 -3.90 16.72 -14.39
CA SER A 150 -4.92 15.68 -14.54
C SER A 150 -5.94 15.71 -13.39
N THR A 151 -7.03 14.98 -13.52
CA THR A 151 -8.06 14.86 -12.47
C THR A 151 -7.43 14.44 -11.15
N GLN A 152 -7.61 15.23 -10.10
CA GLN A 152 -6.97 15.07 -8.80
C GLN A 152 -5.42 15.05 -8.87
N GLY A 153 -4.80 15.56 -9.94
CA GLY A 153 -3.37 15.45 -10.22
C GLY A 153 -2.45 16.00 -9.12
N TRP A 154 -2.92 17.02 -8.34
CA TRP A 154 -2.18 17.49 -7.17
C TRP A 154 -1.96 16.41 -6.11
N LYS A 155 -2.84 15.39 -6.03
CA LYS A 155 -2.69 14.27 -5.08
C LYS A 155 -1.57 13.31 -5.47
N LYS A 156 -1.11 13.31 -6.73
CA LYS A 156 0.00 12.46 -7.18
C LYS A 156 1.26 12.66 -6.33
N MET A 157 1.45 13.86 -5.74
CA MET A 157 2.56 14.09 -4.82
C MET A 157 2.55 13.15 -3.59
N PHE A 158 1.42 12.53 -3.28
CA PHE A 158 1.26 11.64 -2.14
C PHE A 158 1.04 10.17 -2.53
N TYR A 159 0.96 9.85 -3.83
CA TYR A 159 0.75 8.49 -4.33
C TYR A 159 1.86 8.11 -5.29
N LEU A 160 2.59 7.08 -4.93
CA LEU A 160 3.64 6.53 -5.79
C LEU A 160 3.06 5.45 -6.67
N ASP A 161 3.47 5.45 -7.95
CA ASP A 161 3.07 4.40 -8.87
C ASP A 161 3.72 3.06 -8.48
N PRO A 162 2.95 2.04 -8.07
CA PRO A 162 3.50 0.74 -7.71
C PRO A 162 4.30 0.08 -8.85
N ASN A 163 3.97 0.37 -10.11
CA ASN A 163 4.68 -0.17 -11.27
C ASN A 163 6.15 0.24 -11.34
N THR A 164 6.53 1.36 -10.70
CA THR A 164 7.92 1.86 -10.70
C THR A 164 8.79 1.24 -9.61
N VAL A 165 8.19 0.54 -8.65
CA VAL A 165 8.89 0.02 -7.46
C VAL A 165 8.73 -1.49 -7.26
N LEU A 166 7.69 -2.10 -7.80
CA LEU A 166 7.53 -3.55 -7.80
C LEU A 166 8.40 -4.18 -8.89
N PRO A 167 8.90 -5.41 -8.68
CA PRO A 167 9.63 -6.15 -9.71
C PRO A 167 8.71 -6.44 -10.90
N SER A 168 9.27 -6.35 -12.11
CA SER A 168 8.65 -6.71 -13.40
C SER A 168 8.61 -8.23 -13.60
#